data_867e98ccbbf762fa8f21ef4d55a120b5
#
_entry.id   867e98ccbbf762fa8f21ef4d55a120b5
#
_cell.length_a   1.000
_cell.length_b   1.000
_cell.length_c   1.000
_cell.angle_alpha   90.00
_cell.angle_beta   90.00
_cell.angle_gamma   90.00
#
_symmetry.space_group_name_H-M   'P 1'
#
loop_
_entity.id
_entity.type
_entity.pdbx_description
1 polymer ?
#
loop_
_entity_poly.entity_id
_entity_poly.type
_entity_poly.pdbx_seq_one_letter_code
_entity_poly.pdbx_strand_id
1 'polypeptide(L)'
;MGSAGEPAARSSAFWSAYRVVRRGGQAASRRLVAASGGPARTRIVLVLGSVLALSSADAATVGAAAVQLRHSLGIGNTDIGLLVAVTSAVGAVFSVPFGVLADRARRTWILAFAIAIWAVAMIWGAAAHSFAQLLLDRVWLGAVTAATAPTVASLVGDWIPGSERGKIYGYILTGELAGAGVGFAVTGDIAALSWRAAFVILALPGFALAWLVFRLPEPARGGQGVLAPEPGYGPAVTPEPPQPPPPPKNGSQPHEPTDAQRLAQARGIAPDPVLLRLAARRPMSFGNAVRYVMRVRTNVALIVSGACGYYFLAGVETFGVEFVRGQYGTGQVLANFLLLIVGAGAVIGVLTGGPLGDALLHRGLLNGRVMVAAVASAATVLLFVPALITRSAVTALPYIVLAALFLSAQNPPIDAARLDIMPSWLWGRAEGVRNFIRTGAQALAPVLFGVVSQYVFGGGSSGLRWTFVVMMLPLSASAVFLFAASRRYPADVATAAAVAAPRLRRASAS
;
A
#
# COMPACT_ATOMS: atom_id res chain seq x y z
N MET A 1 -51.81 -28.88 -26.26
CA MET A 1 -50.67 -28.63 -27.12
C MET A 1 -50.16 -27.25 -26.75
N GLY A 2 -49.06 -26.95 -26.17
CA GLY A 2 -47.83 -27.59 -25.92
C GLY A 2 -46.94 -26.49 -25.36
N SER A 3 -46.18 -26.66 -24.31
CA SER A 3 -45.12 -25.73 -23.88
C SER A 3 -43.89 -26.57 -23.40
N ALA A 4 -43.20 -27.13 -24.39
CA ALA A 4 -42.03 -27.98 -24.14
C ALA A 4 -40.70 -27.36 -24.67
N GLY A 5 -40.61 -26.01 -24.84
CA GLY A 5 -39.47 -25.37 -25.48
C GLY A 5 -38.49 -24.60 -24.57
N GLU A 6 -38.78 -24.35 -23.27
CA GLU A 6 -38.00 -23.45 -22.44
C GLU A 6 -36.73 -24.03 -21.71
N PRO A 7 -36.61 -25.31 -21.36
CA PRO A 7 -35.41 -25.76 -20.62
C PRO A 7 -34.15 -25.89 -21.47
N ALA A 8 -34.25 -26.16 -22.75
CA ALA A 8 -33.09 -26.34 -23.64
C ALA A 8 -32.38 -25.01 -23.99
N ALA A 9 -33.10 -23.90 -24.11
CA ALA A 9 -32.53 -22.59 -24.41
C ALA A 9 -31.74 -22.01 -23.23
N ARG A 10 -32.20 -22.21 -22.00
CA ARG A 10 -31.50 -21.76 -20.76
C ARG A 10 -30.19 -22.54 -20.54
N SER A 11 -30.17 -23.84 -20.85
CA SER A 11 -28.95 -24.66 -20.73
C SER A 11 -27.89 -24.24 -21.76
N SER A 12 -28.28 -23.92 -23.00
CA SER A 12 -27.33 -23.49 -24.06
C SER A 12 -26.71 -22.12 -23.76
N ALA A 13 -27.47 -21.18 -23.20
CA ALA A 13 -26.99 -19.87 -22.77
C ALA A 13 -26.00 -19.99 -21.59
N PHE A 14 -26.29 -20.84 -20.60
CA PHE A 14 -25.39 -21.13 -19.48
C PHE A 14 -24.07 -21.71 -19.95
N TRP A 15 -24.09 -22.72 -20.83
CA TRP A 15 -22.88 -23.35 -21.38
C TRP A 15 -22.08 -22.40 -22.31
N SER A 16 -22.76 -21.49 -23.02
CA SER A 16 -22.06 -20.46 -23.80
C SER A 16 -21.36 -19.43 -22.91
N ALA A 17 -22.01 -18.95 -21.86
CA ALA A 17 -21.41 -18.06 -20.88
C ALA A 17 -20.24 -18.74 -20.14
N TYR A 18 -20.40 -19.99 -19.71
CA TYR A 18 -19.32 -20.77 -19.10
C TYR A 18 -18.10 -20.92 -20.02
N ARG A 19 -18.30 -21.20 -21.33
CA ARG A 19 -17.21 -21.29 -22.31
C ARG A 19 -16.49 -19.95 -22.51
N VAL A 20 -17.22 -18.83 -22.52
CA VAL A 20 -16.63 -17.47 -22.64
C VAL A 20 -15.78 -17.16 -21.41
N VAL A 21 -16.31 -17.39 -20.20
CA VAL A 21 -15.58 -17.19 -18.95
C VAL A 21 -14.33 -18.07 -18.88
N ARG A 22 -14.46 -19.36 -19.24
CA ARG A 22 -13.33 -20.31 -19.25
C ARG A 22 -12.25 -19.92 -20.28
N ARG A 23 -12.64 -19.49 -21.49
CA ARG A 23 -11.69 -19.00 -22.51
C ARG A 23 -11.01 -17.72 -22.08
N GLY A 24 -11.76 -16.78 -21.50
CA GLY A 24 -11.21 -15.54 -20.90
C GLY A 24 -10.20 -15.83 -19.80
N GLY A 25 -10.55 -16.74 -18.87
CA GLY A 25 -9.66 -17.17 -17.80
C GLY A 25 -8.38 -17.85 -18.30
N GLN A 26 -8.48 -18.71 -19.32
CA GLN A 26 -7.30 -19.35 -19.93
C GLN A 26 -6.42 -18.33 -20.66
N ALA A 27 -7.01 -17.36 -21.35
CA ALA A 27 -6.25 -16.30 -22.01
C ALA A 27 -5.53 -15.39 -20.98
N ALA A 28 -6.21 -15.01 -19.90
CA ALA A 28 -5.62 -14.24 -18.80
C ALA A 28 -4.49 -15.01 -18.11
N SER A 29 -4.70 -16.31 -17.82
CA SER A 29 -3.66 -17.17 -17.25
C SER A 29 -2.42 -17.28 -18.16
N ARG A 30 -2.61 -17.50 -19.48
CA ARG A 30 -1.49 -17.54 -20.43
C ARG A 30 -0.73 -16.21 -20.50
N ARG A 31 -1.45 -15.07 -20.48
CA ARG A 31 -0.84 -13.74 -20.44
C ARG A 31 -0.05 -13.51 -19.14
N LEU A 32 -0.58 -13.94 -18.00
CA LEU A 32 0.12 -13.85 -16.72
C LEU A 32 1.39 -14.71 -16.71
N VAL A 33 1.31 -15.95 -17.21
CA VAL A 33 2.46 -16.86 -17.32
C VAL A 33 3.54 -16.24 -18.23
N ALA A 34 3.16 -15.71 -19.38
CA ALA A 34 4.09 -15.04 -20.28
C ALA A 34 4.70 -13.78 -19.65
N ALA A 35 3.87 -12.97 -18.96
CA ALA A 35 4.30 -11.72 -18.33
C ALA A 35 5.22 -11.93 -17.12
N SER A 36 5.03 -13.02 -16.35
CA SER A 36 5.87 -13.38 -15.21
C SER A 36 7.14 -14.14 -15.58
N GLY A 37 7.25 -14.63 -16.82
CA GLY A 37 8.45 -15.33 -17.32
C GLY A 37 8.44 -16.84 -17.05
N GLY A 38 7.25 -17.48 -17.04
CA GLY A 38 7.09 -18.92 -16.96
C GLY A 38 6.22 -19.41 -15.79
N PRO A 39 5.75 -20.68 -15.83
CA PRO A 39 4.84 -21.23 -14.84
C PRO A 39 5.40 -21.28 -13.41
N ALA A 40 6.70 -21.59 -13.22
CA ALA A 40 7.31 -21.63 -11.90
C ALA A 40 7.30 -20.24 -11.23
N ARG A 41 7.66 -19.19 -11.96
CA ARG A 41 7.59 -17.80 -11.50
C ARG A 41 6.16 -17.37 -11.20
N THR A 42 5.21 -17.72 -12.08
CA THR A 42 3.79 -17.43 -11.90
C THR A 42 3.28 -18.00 -10.59
N ARG A 43 3.63 -19.26 -10.28
CA ARG A 43 3.26 -19.89 -9.02
C ARG A 43 3.73 -19.08 -7.81
N ILE A 44 4.98 -18.62 -7.82
CA ILE A 44 5.54 -17.81 -6.72
C ILE A 44 4.82 -16.46 -6.61
N VAL A 45 4.62 -15.77 -7.74
CA VAL A 45 3.89 -14.49 -7.79
C VAL A 45 2.47 -14.64 -7.23
N LEU A 46 1.77 -15.72 -7.62
CA LEU A 46 0.41 -15.98 -7.13
C LEU A 46 0.41 -16.30 -5.64
N VAL A 47 1.32 -17.15 -5.16
CA VAL A 47 1.39 -17.49 -3.73
C VAL A 47 1.73 -16.25 -2.90
N LEU A 48 2.77 -15.48 -3.25
CA LEU A 48 3.13 -14.27 -2.50
C LEU A 48 2.08 -13.18 -2.63
N GLY A 49 1.49 -13.01 -3.82
CA GLY A 49 0.36 -12.09 -4.02
C GLY A 49 -0.86 -12.47 -3.19
N SER A 50 -1.15 -13.77 -3.05
CA SER A 50 -2.22 -14.27 -2.16
C SER A 50 -1.92 -14.05 -0.68
N VAL A 51 -0.64 -14.10 -0.27
CA VAL A 51 -0.24 -13.76 1.12
C VAL A 51 -0.55 -12.30 1.41
N LEU A 52 -0.16 -11.37 0.52
CA LEU A 52 -0.48 -9.96 0.68
C LEU A 52 -1.99 -9.71 0.58
N ALA A 53 -2.68 -10.40 -0.33
CA ALA A 53 -4.14 -10.34 -0.45
C ALA A 53 -4.84 -10.72 0.86
N LEU A 54 -4.41 -11.79 1.49
CA LEU A 54 -4.98 -12.28 2.75
C LEU A 54 -4.76 -11.28 3.89
N SER A 55 -3.56 -10.70 3.97
CA SER A 55 -3.22 -9.65 4.96
C SER A 55 -4.07 -8.40 4.79
N SER A 56 -4.29 -7.95 3.54
CA SER A 56 -5.14 -6.81 3.25
C SER A 56 -6.62 -7.08 3.48
N ALA A 57 -7.09 -8.31 3.19
CA ALA A 57 -8.45 -8.72 3.46
C ALA A 57 -8.75 -8.73 4.98
N ASP A 58 -7.79 -9.20 5.81
CA ASP A 58 -7.90 -9.12 7.28
C ASP A 58 -8.02 -7.68 7.77
N ALA A 59 -7.16 -6.79 7.29
CA ALA A 59 -7.20 -5.37 7.66
C ALA A 59 -8.56 -4.72 7.35
N ALA A 60 -9.16 -5.08 6.21
CA ALA A 60 -10.47 -4.58 5.78
C ALA A 60 -11.65 -5.19 6.59
N THR A 61 -11.49 -6.39 7.15
CA THR A 61 -12.58 -7.16 7.78
C THR A 61 -13.17 -6.47 9.00
N VAL A 62 -12.35 -5.86 9.86
CA VAL A 62 -12.84 -5.15 11.05
C VAL A 62 -13.71 -3.96 10.66
N GLY A 63 -13.28 -3.16 9.68
CA GLY A 63 -14.04 -2.04 9.16
C GLY A 63 -15.35 -2.49 8.48
N ALA A 64 -15.30 -3.54 7.67
CA ALA A 64 -16.47 -4.11 7.01
C ALA A 64 -17.51 -4.69 7.99
N ALA A 65 -17.05 -5.26 9.12
CA ALA A 65 -17.88 -5.85 10.18
C ALA A 65 -18.19 -4.86 11.33
N ALA A 66 -17.75 -3.61 11.26
CA ALA A 66 -17.80 -2.67 12.38
C ALA A 66 -19.19 -2.52 13.01
N VAL A 67 -20.23 -2.44 12.17
CA VAL A 67 -21.62 -2.31 12.66
C VAL A 67 -22.07 -3.53 13.45
N GLN A 68 -21.79 -4.72 12.95
CA GLN A 68 -22.15 -5.98 13.61
C GLN A 68 -21.36 -6.20 14.89
N LEU A 69 -20.07 -5.87 14.91
CA LEU A 69 -19.22 -5.90 16.09
C LEU A 69 -19.75 -4.98 17.19
N ARG A 70 -20.14 -3.74 16.84
CA ARG A 70 -20.73 -2.81 17.82
C ARG A 70 -22.01 -3.35 18.43
N HIS A 71 -22.92 -3.86 17.61
CA HIS A 71 -24.19 -4.41 18.10
C HIS A 71 -24.00 -5.67 18.96
N SER A 72 -23.10 -6.57 18.55
CA SER A 72 -22.93 -7.85 19.23
C SER A 72 -22.12 -7.77 20.54
N LEU A 73 -21.15 -6.83 20.62
CA LEU A 73 -20.27 -6.67 21.77
C LEU A 73 -20.62 -5.44 22.62
N GLY A 74 -21.61 -4.63 22.23
CA GLY A 74 -22.02 -3.42 22.96
C GLY A 74 -20.93 -2.32 22.98
N ILE A 75 -20.11 -2.21 21.94
CA ILE A 75 -18.95 -1.32 21.85
C ILE A 75 -19.22 -0.09 20.99
N GLY A 76 -18.39 0.96 21.17
CA GLY A 76 -18.48 2.21 20.42
C GLY A 76 -17.53 2.30 19.22
N ASN A 77 -17.59 3.43 18.52
CA ASN A 77 -16.67 3.71 17.39
C ASN A 77 -15.22 3.82 17.86
N THR A 78 -14.99 4.32 19.07
CA THR A 78 -13.64 4.36 19.67
C THR A 78 -13.04 2.97 19.81
N ASP A 79 -13.84 1.99 20.24
CA ASP A 79 -13.39 0.62 20.41
C ASP A 79 -13.08 -0.05 19.07
N ILE A 80 -13.90 0.20 18.03
CA ILE A 80 -13.60 -0.25 16.65
C ILE A 80 -12.28 0.36 16.18
N GLY A 81 -12.11 1.66 16.38
CA GLY A 81 -10.86 2.34 16.05
C GLY A 81 -9.64 1.74 16.77
N LEU A 82 -9.80 1.38 18.05
CA LEU A 82 -8.75 0.77 18.87
C LEU A 82 -8.38 -0.64 18.38
N LEU A 83 -9.37 -1.46 17.96
CA LEU A 83 -9.11 -2.79 17.38
C LEU A 83 -8.20 -2.71 16.13
N VAL A 84 -8.46 -1.75 15.24
CA VAL A 84 -7.66 -1.54 14.04
C VAL A 84 -6.29 -0.95 14.38
N ALA A 85 -6.25 0.07 15.25
CA ALA A 85 -5.02 0.75 15.62
C ALA A 85 -4.02 -0.15 16.33
N VAL A 86 -4.50 -0.98 17.26
CA VAL A 86 -3.65 -1.92 18.02
C VAL A 86 -2.97 -2.91 17.07
N THR A 87 -3.68 -3.48 16.10
CA THR A 87 -3.10 -4.39 15.11
C THR A 87 -1.96 -3.71 14.35
N SER A 88 -2.18 -2.49 13.88
CA SER A 88 -1.17 -1.71 13.13
C SER A 88 0.01 -1.29 13.99
N ALA A 89 -0.23 -0.84 15.23
CA ALA A 89 0.82 -0.40 16.14
C ALA A 89 1.73 -1.55 16.58
N VAL A 90 1.14 -2.68 16.95
CA VAL A 90 1.87 -3.90 17.32
C VAL A 90 2.64 -4.42 16.09
N GLY A 91 2.02 -4.43 14.91
CA GLY A 91 2.68 -4.78 13.66
C GLY A 91 3.92 -3.94 13.38
N ALA A 92 3.85 -2.63 13.59
CA ALA A 92 4.98 -1.73 13.43
C ALA A 92 6.14 -2.06 14.39
N VAL A 93 5.84 -2.35 15.66
CA VAL A 93 6.85 -2.71 16.67
C VAL A 93 7.52 -4.04 16.31
N PHE A 94 6.73 -5.04 15.94
CA PHE A 94 7.25 -6.39 15.64
C PHE A 94 7.89 -6.50 14.25
N SER A 95 7.69 -5.55 13.35
CA SER A 95 8.31 -5.56 12.01
C SER A 95 9.83 -5.59 12.05
N VAL A 96 10.46 -4.91 13.03
CA VAL A 96 11.92 -4.87 13.20
C VAL A 96 12.46 -6.23 13.67
N PRO A 97 11.95 -6.84 14.76
CA PRO A 97 12.35 -8.20 15.17
C PRO A 97 12.17 -9.24 14.06
N PHE A 98 11.03 -9.22 13.34
CA PHE A 98 10.81 -10.15 12.24
C PHE A 98 11.71 -9.88 11.03
N GLY A 99 12.08 -8.64 10.75
CA GLY A 99 13.09 -8.31 9.75
C GLY A 99 14.43 -8.96 10.08
N VAL A 100 14.89 -8.85 11.33
CA VAL A 100 16.12 -9.52 11.81
C VAL A 100 16.00 -11.04 11.77
N LEU A 101 14.83 -11.59 12.11
CA LEU A 101 14.58 -13.03 12.06
C LEU A 101 14.60 -13.54 10.61
N ALA A 102 14.01 -12.80 9.67
CA ALA A 102 14.05 -13.10 8.24
C ALA A 102 15.48 -13.14 7.68
N ASP A 103 16.41 -12.35 8.26
CA ASP A 103 17.82 -12.38 7.89
C ASP A 103 18.58 -13.61 8.44
N ARG A 104 18.07 -14.30 9.46
CA ARG A 104 18.80 -15.38 10.17
C ARG A 104 18.19 -16.76 9.95
N ALA A 105 16.89 -16.88 9.75
CA ALA A 105 16.19 -18.15 9.63
C ALA A 105 15.62 -18.38 8.21
N ARG A 106 15.06 -19.55 7.94
CA ARG A 106 14.41 -19.89 6.65
C ARG A 106 13.14 -19.06 6.49
N ARG A 107 13.13 -18.17 5.50
CA ARG A 107 12.06 -17.18 5.28
C ARG A 107 10.74 -17.82 4.89
N THR A 108 10.79 -18.89 4.09
CA THR A 108 9.59 -19.66 3.71
C THR A 108 8.91 -20.27 4.93
N TRP A 109 9.69 -20.75 5.91
CA TRP A 109 9.13 -21.29 7.15
C TRP A 109 8.57 -20.19 8.06
N ILE A 110 9.33 -19.07 8.23
CA ILE A 110 8.82 -17.93 9.01
C ILE A 110 7.45 -17.49 8.47
N LEU A 111 7.35 -17.32 7.15
CA LEU A 111 6.13 -16.89 6.51
C LEU A 111 5.00 -17.92 6.65
N ALA A 112 5.30 -19.21 6.46
CA ALA A 112 4.32 -20.29 6.59
C ALA A 112 3.76 -20.39 8.02
N PHE A 113 4.65 -20.38 9.04
CA PHE A 113 4.23 -20.40 10.45
C PHE A 113 3.46 -19.14 10.85
N ALA A 114 3.90 -17.96 10.38
CA ALA A 114 3.18 -16.72 10.61
C ALA A 114 1.74 -16.79 10.06
N ILE A 115 1.56 -17.26 8.83
CA ILE A 115 0.22 -17.42 8.22
C ILE A 115 -0.61 -18.47 8.97
N ALA A 116 -0.02 -19.58 9.39
CA ALA A 116 -0.73 -20.61 10.15
C ALA A 116 -1.20 -20.10 11.52
N ILE A 117 -0.33 -19.39 12.26
CA ILE A 117 -0.67 -18.77 13.55
C ILE A 117 -1.74 -17.69 13.36
N TRP A 118 -1.62 -16.87 12.27
CA TRP A 118 -2.63 -15.88 11.92
C TRP A 118 -4.00 -16.55 11.68
N ALA A 119 -4.07 -17.67 10.95
CA ALA A 119 -5.33 -18.37 10.69
C ALA A 119 -5.94 -18.94 11.99
N VAL A 120 -5.11 -19.45 12.91
CA VAL A 120 -5.57 -19.89 14.24
C VAL A 120 -6.10 -18.70 15.06
N ALA A 121 -5.40 -17.57 15.05
CA ALA A 121 -5.83 -16.36 15.73
C ALA A 121 -7.17 -15.85 15.18
N MET A 122 -7.38 -15.84 13.86
CA MET A 122 -8.68 -15.49 13.26
C MET A 122 -9.84 -16.37 13.76
N ILE A 123 -9.62 -17.67 13.92
CA ILE A 123 -10.62 -18.57 14.51
C ILE A 123 -10.86 -18.25 15.99
N TRP A 124 -9.79 -17.95 16.73
CA TRP A 124 -9.89 -17.53 18.13
C TRP A 124 -10.65 -16.21 18.27
N GLY A 125 -10.35 -15.23 17.42
CA GLY A 125 -11.08 -13.96 17.34
C GLY A 125 -12.58 -14.17 17.04
N ALA A 126 -12.93 -15.12 16.16
CA ALA A 126 -14.32 -15.47 15.91
C ALA A 126 -15.05 -16.02 17.14
N ALA A 127 -14.34 -16.64 18.07
CA ALA A 127 -14.87 -17.15 19.33
C ALA A 127 -14.95 -16.08 20.44
N ALA A 128 -14.54 -14.84 20.20
CA ALA A 128 -14.55 -13.78 21.20
C ALA A 128 -15.99 -13.41 21.64
N HIS A 129 -16.18 -13.26 22.96
CA HIS A 129 -17.45 -12.89 23.59
C HIS A 129 -17.38 -11.52 24.25
N SER A 130 -16.20 -10.90 24.32
CA SER A 130 -15.99 -9.59 24.88
C SER A 130 -15.00 -8.75 24.03
N PHE A 131 -15.09 -7.44 24.19
CA PHE A 131 -14.13 -6.51 23.59
C PHE A 131 -12.68 -6.83 23.99
N ALA A 132 -12.42 -7.11 25.26
CA ALA A 132 -11.08 -7.42 25.74
C ALA A 132 -10.47 -8.67 25.09
N GLN A 133 -11.27 -9.72 24.88
CA GLN A 133 -10.82 -10.93 24.18
C GLN A 133 -10.49 -10.62 22.70
N LEU A 134 -11.36 -9.87 22.03
CA LEU A 134 -11.10 -9.48 20.63
C LEU A 134 -9.90 -8.54 20.51
N LEU A 135 -9.72 -7.63 21.47
CA LEU A 135 -8.55 -6.74 21.49
C LEU A 135 -7.25 -7.53 21.67
N LEU A 136 -7.25 -8.51 22.58
CA LEU A 136 -6.08 -9.38 22.77
C LEU A 136 -5.76 -10.18 21.51
N ASP A 137 -6.78 -10.70 20.84
CA ASP A 137 -6.63 -11.34 19.53
C ASP A 137 -5.98 -10.40 18.50
N ARG A 138 -6.42 -9.13 18.43
CA ARG A 138 -5.82 -8.12 17.54
C ARG A 138 -4.36 -7.83 17.85
N VAL A 139 -3.94 -7.88 19.12
CA VAL A 139 -2.51 -7.80 19.51
C VAL A 139 -1.71 -8.96 18.90
N TRP A 140 -2.19 -10.19 19.06
CA TRP A 140 -1.54 -11.38 18.48
C TRP A 140 -1.47 -11.31 16.95
N LEU A 141 -2.58 -10.94 16.30
CA LEU A 141 -2.65 -10.75 14.85
C LEU A 141 -1.63 -9.71 14.36
N GLY A 142 -1.56 -8.55 15.03
CA GLY A 142 -0.59 -7.52 14.68
C GLY A 142 0.85 -7.99 14.79
N ALA A 143 1.19 -8.73 15.84
CA ALA A 143 2.53 -9.28 16.01
C ALA A 143 2.89 -10.27 14.89
N VAL A 144 1.97 -11.16 14.53
CA VAL A 144 2.23 -12.22 13.53
C VAL A 144 2.27 -11.67 12.11
N THR A 145 1.35 -10.78 11.76
CA THR A 145 1.29 -10.17 10.41
C THR A 145 2.50 -9.29 10.10
N ALA A 146 3.20 -8.79 11.12
CA ALA A 146 4.45 -8.06 10.98
C ALA A 146 5.56 -8.81 10.22
N ALA A 147 5.51 -10.15 10.24
CA ALA A 147 6.49 -10.98 9.53
C ALA A 147 6.30 -10.96 8.00
N THR A 148 5.10 -10.61 7.51
CA THR A 148 4.72 -10.81 6.09
C THR A 148 5.53 -9.92 5.15
N ALA A 149 5.46 -8.60 5.31
CA ALA A 149 6.06 -7.66 4.37
C ALA A 149 7.60 -7.79 4.25
N PRO A 150 8.38 -7.84 5.35
CA PRO A 150 9.84 -7.98 5.25
C PRO A 150 10.24 -9.33 4.65
N THR A 151 9.52 -10.41 4.98
CA THR A 151 9.82 -11.74 4.46
C THR A 151 9.52 -11.85 2.97
N VAL A 152 8.36 -11.35 2.51
CA VAL A 152 8.01 -11.31 1.09
C VAL A 152 9.01 -10.48 0.30
N ALA A 153 9.37 -9.29 0.78
CA ALA A 153 10.37 -8.44 0.12
C ALA A 153 11.73 -9.13 -0.01
N SER A 154 12.17 -9.81 1.04
CA SER A 154 13.44 -10.55 1.05
C SER A 154 13.42 -11.74 0.08
N LEU A 155 12.32 -12.51 0.05
CA LEU A 155 12.15 -13.64 -0.87
C LEU A 155 12.14 -13.19 -2.34
N VAL A 156 11.41 -12.11 -2.66
CA VAL A 156 11.39 -11.53 -4.02
C VAL A 156 12.79 -11.05 -4.41
N GLY A 157 13.51 -10.41 -3.46
CA GLY A 157 14.88 -9.94 -3.68
C GLY A 157 15.85 -11.03 -4.12
N ASP A 158 15.68 -12.26 -3.59
CA ASP A 158 16.58 -13.38 -3.91
C ASP A 158 16.09 -14.26 -5.07
N TRP A 159 14.77 -14.40 -5.26
CA TRP A 159 14.23 -15.18 -6.37
C TRP A 159 14.32 -14.46 -7.72
N ILE A 160 14.12 -13.13 -7.74
CA ILE A 160 13.91 -12.39 -8.97
C ILE A 160 15.15 -11.55 -9.32
N PRO A 161 15.63 -11.60 -10.58
CA PRO A 161 16.71 -10.75 -11.08
C PRO A 161 16.42 -9.26 -10.86
N GLY A 162 17.46 -8.48 -10.57
CA GLY A 162 17.34 -7.05 -10.26
C GLY A 162 16.59 -6.24 -11.31
N SER A 163 16.79 -6.56 -12.60
CA SER A 163 16.13 -5.92 -13.75
C SER A 163 14.61 -6.14 -13.80
N GLU A 164 14.09 -7.21 -13.19
CA GLU A 164 12.67 -7.57 -13.27
C GLU A 164 11.94 -7.43 -11.92
N ARG A 165 12.67 -7.16 -10.82
CA ARG A 165 12.09 -7.06 -9.46
C ARG A 165 10.91 -6.10 -9.37
N GLY A 166 11.04 -4.91 -9.95
CA GLY A 166 9.99 -3.90 -9.91
C GLY A 166 8.70 -4.38 -10.56
N LYS A 167 8.80 -5.02 -11.73
CA LYS A 167 7.67 -5.60 -12.46
C LYS A 167 6.98 -6.71 -11.67
N ILE A 168 7.76 -7.67 -11.18
CA ILE A 168 7.23 -8.83 -10.43
C ILE A 168 6.65 -8.39 -9.09
N TYR A 169 7.31 -7.46 -8.39
CA TYR A 169 6.79 -6.91 -7.15
C TYR A 169 5.48 -6.16 -7.37
N GLY A 170 5.34 -5.44 -8.49
CA GLY A 170 4.08 -4.81 -8.90
C GLY A 170 2.94 -5.83 -9.07
N TYR A 171 3.19 -7.01 -9.65
CA TYR A 171 2.17 -8.07 -9.74
C TYR A 171 1.79 -8.63 -8.36
N ILE A 172 2.75 -8.76 -7.45
CA ILE A 172 2.49 -9.21 -6.07
C ILE A 172 1.65 -8.16 -5.31
N LEU A 173 1.96 -6.87 -5.45
CA LEU A 173 1.19 -5.77 -4.85
C LEU A 173 -0.22 -5.65 -5.44
N THR A 174 -0.46 -6.09 -6.68
CA THR A 174 -1.82 -6.19 -7.22
C THR A 174 -2.67 -7.16 -6.40
N GLY A 175 -2.05 -8.21 -5.82
CA GLY A 175 -2.71 -9.11 -4.87
C GLY A 175 -3.19 -8.38 -3.61
N GLU A 176 -2.39 -7.46 -3.06
CA GLU A 176 -2.75 -6.63 -1.90
C GLU A 176 -4.02 -5.81 -2.17
N LEU A 177 -4.07 -5.12 -3.31
CA LEU A 177 -5.25 -4.33 -3.71
C LEU A 177 -6.49 -5.21 -3.93
N ALA A 178 -6.32 -6.37 -4.60
CA ALA A 178 -7.41 -7.32 -4.79
C ALA A 178 -7.91 -7.88 -3.45
N GLY A 179 -6.99 -8.15 -2.52
CA GLY A 179 -7.29 -8.64 -1.19
C GLY A 179 -8.13 -7.66 -0.36
N ALA A 180 -7.80 -6.37 -0.40
CA ALA A 180 -8.60 -5.33 0.24
C ALA A 180 -10.04 -5.32 -0.31
N GLY A 181 -10.21 -5.36 -1.64
CA GLY A 181 -11.52 -5.41 -2.28
C GLY A 181 -12.32 -6.65 -1.90
N VAL A 182 -11.69 -7.84 -1.91
CA VAL A 182 -12.31 -9.10 -1.47
C VAL A 182 -12.67 -9.05 0.02
N GLY A 183 -11.78 -8.47 0.85
CA GLY A 183 -12.03 -8.25 2.27
C GLY A 183 -13.32 -7.46 2.50
N PHE A 184 -13.48 -6.32 1.82
CA PHE A 184 -14.72 -5.54 1.95
C PHE A 184 -15.94 -6.24 1.37
N ALA A 185 -15.85 -6.80 0.16
CA ALA A 185 -17.02 -7.40 -0.50
C ALA A 185 -17.43 -8.73 0.14
N VAL A 186 -16.50 -9.70 0.27
CA VAL A 186 -16.84 -11.04 0.72
C VAL A 186 -17.00 -11.09 2.24
N THR A 187 -16.02 -10.59 3.00
CA THR A 187 -16.11 -10.66 4.47
C THR A 187 -17.17 -9.71 5.02
N GLY A 188 -17.40 -8.57 4.37
CA GLY A 188 -18.45 -7.63 4.75
C GLY A 188 -19.85 -8.19 4.52
N ASP A 189 -20.09 -8.87 3.40
CA ASP A 189 -21.39 -9.49 3.10
C ASP A 189 -21.67 -10.70 4.03
N ILE A 190 -20.64 -11.50 4.30
CA ILE A 190 -20.73 -12.59 5.29
C ILE A 190 -20.94 -12.00 6.69
N ALA A 191 -20.26 -10.92 7.04
CA ALA A 191 -20.42 -10.26 8.33
C ALA A 191 -21.84 -9.71 8.54
N ALA A 192 -22.57 -9.37 7.46
CA ALA A 192 -23.98 -9.00 7.54
C ALA A 192 -24.85 -10.11 8.14
N LEU A 193 -24.49 -11.37 7.93
CA LEU A 193 -25.13 -12.55 8.51
C LEU A 193 -24.51 -12.90 9.87
N SER A 194 -23.19 -12.96 9.93
CA SER A 194 -22.41 -13.24 11.13
C SER A 194 -20.97 -12.76 10.99
N TRP A 195 -20.55 -11.80 11.81
CA TRP A 195 -19.17 -11.37 11.85
C TRP A 195 -18.19 -12.49 12.23
N ARG A 196 -18.64 -13.44 13.07
CA ARG A 196 -17.87 -14.65 13.45
C ARG A 196 -17.59 -15.53 12.24
N ALA A 197 -18.61 -15.75 11.40
CA ALA A 197 -18.46 -16.52 10.16
C ALA A 197 -17.49 -15.86 9.18
N ALA A 198 -17.47 -14.53 9.09
CA ALA A 198 -16.54 -13.80 8.24
C ALA A 198 -15.07 -14.07 8.65
N PHE A 199 -14.77 -14.09 9.95
CA PHE A 199 -13.43 -14.39 10.47
C PHE A 199 -13.02 -15.84 10.18
N VAL A 200 -13.92 -16.80 10.42
CA VAL A 200 -13.65 -18.23 10.14
C VAL A 200 -13.43 -18.48 8.65
N ILE A 201 -14.27 -17.93 7.78
CA ILE A 201 -14.17 -18.14 6.33
C ILE A 201 -12.86 -17.52 5.79
N LEU A 202 -12.43 -16.39 6.35
CA LEU A 202 -11.13 -15.81 5.97
C LEU A 202 -9.95 -16.64 6.48
N ALA A 203 -10.07 -17.31 7.61
CA ALA A 203 -9.04 -18.19 8.15
C ALA A 203 -8.78 -19.44 7.29
N LEU A 204 -9.82 -20.02 6.68
CA LEU A 204 -9.72 -21.27 5.94
C LEU A 204 -8.68 -21.22 4.80
N PRO A 205 -8.70 -20.24 3.87
CA PRO A 205 -7.66 -20.14 2.85
C PRO A 205 -6.27 -19.90 3.44
N GLY A 206 -6.17 -19.33 4.66
CA GLY A 206 -4.91 -19.14 5.36
C GLY A 206 -4.16 -20.44 5.62
N PHE A 207 -4.84 -21.51 6.05
CA PHE A 207 -4.20 -22.81 6.26
C PHE A 207 -3.68 -23.41 4.95
N ALA A 208 -4.48 -23.33 3.88
CA ALA A 208 -4.04 -23.79 2.56
C ALA A 208 -2.84 -22.99 2.05
N LEU A 209 -2.86 -21.69 2.28
CA LEU A 209 -1.76 -20.79 1.87
C LEU A 209 -0.50 -21.02 2.71
N ALA A 210 -0.61 -21.26 4.01
CA ALA A 210 0.50 -21.63 4.87
C ALA A 210 1.19 -22.90 4.36
N TRP A 211 0.40 -23.93 4.00
CA TRP A 211 0.92 -25.16 3.42
C TRP A 211 1.59 -24.95 2.05
N LEU A 212 1.02 -24.11 1.18
CA LEU A 212 1.61 -23.77 -0.11
C LEU A 212 2.94 -23.05 0.06
N VAL A 213 3.03 -22.08 0.99
CA VAL A 213 4.26 -21.35 1.30
C VAL A 213 5.32 -22.26 1.91
N PHE A 214 4.93 -23.16 2.81
CA PHE A 214 5.85 -24.14 3.40
C PHE A 214 6.51 -25.04 2.35
N ARG A 215 5.81 -25.32 1.25
CA ARG A 215 6.34 -26.11 0.12
C ARG A 215 7.17 -25.31 -0.89
N LEU A 216 7.30 -24.00 -0.73
CA LEU A 216 8.17 -23.23 -1.60
C LEU A 216 9.64 -23.52 -1.30
N PRO A 217 10.50 -23.61 -2.32
CA PRO A 217 11.94 -23.76 -2.12
C PRO A 217 12.50 -22.48 -1.44
N GLU A 218 13.40 -22.64 -0.47
CA GLU A 218 14.11 -21.50 0.12
C GLU A 218 15.22 -21.04 -0.83
N PRO A 219 15.23 -19.78 -1.31
CA PRO A 219 16.30 -19.29 -2.18
C PRO A 219 17.59 -19.07 -1.39
N ALA A 220 18.73 -19.29 -2.02
CA ALA A 220 20.02 -18.94 -1.45
C ALA A 220 20.09 -17.43 -1.18
N ARG A 221 20.64 -17.04 -0.04
CA ARG A 221 20.77 -15.63 0.35
C ARG A 221 21.76 -14.90 -0.54
N GLY A 222 21.39 -13.71 -1.01
CA GLY A 222 22.18 -12.96 -1.98
C GLY A 222 22.22 -13.63 -3.36
N GLY A 223 21.38 -14.67 -3.57
CA GLY A 223 21.20 -15.32 -4.85
C GLY A 223 20.62 -14.33 -5.86
N GLN A 224 21.37 -14.03 -6.90
CA GLN A 224 20.90 -13.19 -7.97
C GLN A 224 20.02 -14.01 -8.91
N GLY A 225 18.69 -14.07 -8.59
CA GLY A 225 17.69 -14.59 -9.52
C GLY A 225 17.82 -16.06 -9.85
N VAL A 226 17.68 -16.94 -8.85
CA VAL A 226 17.62 -18.40 -9.04
C VAL A 226 16.55 -18.82 -10.04
N LEU A 227 15.55 -17.98 -10.26
CA LEU A 227 14.49 -18.18 -11.23
C LEU A 227 14.69 -17.25 -12.44
N ALA A 228 15.56 -17.65 -13.38
CA ALA A 228 15.57 -17.07 -14.73
C ALA A 228 14.22 -17.33 -15.44
N PRO A 229 13.80 -16.50 -16.41
CA PRO A 229 12.66 -16.83 -17.27
C PRO A 229 12.86 -18.21 -17.89
N GLU A 230 11.81 -19.02 -17.91
CA GLU A 230 11.87 -20.32 -18.58
C GLU A 230 12.07 -20.15 -20.10
N PRO A 231 12.78 -21.06 -20.79
CA PRO A 231 12.94 -20.99 -22.23
C PRO A 231 11.59 -20.82 -22.94
N GLY A 232 11.47 -19.82 -23.79
CA GLY A 232 10.23 -19.49 -24.50
C GLY A 232 9.34 -18.43 -23.84
N TYR A 233 9.65 -17.93 -22.63
CA TYR A 233 8.86 -16.95 -21.90
C TYR A 233 9.58 -15.61 -21.63
N GLY A 234 10.72 -15.34 -22.23
CA GLY A 234 11.44 -14.07 -22.10
C GLY A 234 12.26 -13.76 -23.35
N PRO A 235 12.80 -12.55 -23.50
CA PRO A 235 13.81 -12.33 -24.52
C PRO A 235 14.94 -13.35 -24.29
N ALA A 236 15.45 -13.93 -25.37
CA ALA A 236 16.55 -14.89 -25.30
C ALA A 236 17.73 -14.22 -24.57
N VAL A 237 17.87 -14.52 -23.30
CA VAL A 237 19.04 -14.11 -22.52
C VAL A 237 20.13 -15.08 -22.92
N THR A 238 21.03 -14.64 -23.79
CA THR A 238 22.34 -15.29 -23.91
C THR A 238 22.93 -15.37 -22.50
N PRO A 239 23.36 -16.54 -22.03
CA PRO A 239 23.99 -16.65 -20.73
C PRO A 239 25.22 -15.73 -20.74
N GLU A 240 25.12 -14.62 -20.03
CA GLU A 240 26.29 -13.79 -19.76
C GLU A 240 27.26 -14.68 -18.94
N PRO A 241 28.53 -14.80 -19.32
CA PRO A 241 29.47 -15.61 -18.57
C PRO A 241 29.44 -15.16 -17.11
N PRO A 242 29.62 -16.07 -16.12
CA PRO A 242 29.54 -15.74 -14.71
C PRO A 242 30.46 -14.57 -14.42
N GLN A 243 29.86 -13.42 -14.14
CA GLN A 243 30.62 -12.23 -13.74
C GLN A 243 31.35 -12.57 -12.44
N PRO A 244 32.62 -12.23 -12.30
CA PRO A 244 33.33 -12.41 -11.04
C PRO A 244 32.51 -11.78 -9.92
N PRO A 245 32.49 -12.39 -8.71
CA PRO A 245 31.71 -11.87 -7.59
C PRO A 245 32.01 -10.38 -7.43
N PRO A 246 30.98 -9.52 -7.31
CA PRO A 246 31.20 -8.10 -7.18
C PRO A 246 32.12 -7.87 -5.99
N PRO A 247 33.11 -6.98 -6.07
CA PRO A 247 34.00 -6.68 -4.98
C PRO A 247 33.20 -6.32 -3.73
N PRO A 248 33.69 -6.66 -2.52
CA PRO A 248 32.94 -6.45 -1.29
C PRO A 248 32.44 -5.01 -1.22
N LYS A 249 31.12 -4.83 -0.94
CA LYS A 249 30.37 -3.57 -1.04
C LYS A 249 30.80 -2.53 0.02
N ASN A 250 32.07 -2.19 0.08
CA ASN A 250 32.56 -1.03 0.83
C ASN A 250 32.77 0.24 -0.03
N GLY A 251 32.45 0.18 -1.31
CA GLY A 251 32.36 1.32 -2.20
C GLY A 251 30.97 1.38 -2.84
N SER A 252 30.07 2.23 -2.34
CA SER A 252 28.81 2.54 -3.02
C SER A 252 29.12 2.99 -4.44
N GLN A 253 28.69 2.21 -5.45
CA GLN A 253 28.77 2.65 -6.86
C GLN A 253 28.12 4.03 -6.98
N PRO A 254 28.70 4.94 -7.81
CA PRO A 254 28.10 6.24 -8.06
C PRO A 254 26.69 6.02 -8.63
N HIS A 255 25.68 6.41 -7.89
CA HIS A 255 24.31 6.31 -8.37
C HIS A 255 24.10 7.39 -9.43
N GLU A 256 23.58 7.03 -10.59
CA GLU A 256 23.29 8.01 -11.64
C GLU A 256 22.32 9.09 -11.10
N PRO A 257 22.54 10.37 -11.44
CA PRO A 257 21.62 11.43 -11.03
C PRO A 257 20.24 11.20 -11.65
N THR A 258 19.18 11.48 -10.88
CA THR A 258 17.79 11.38 -11.38
C THR A 258 17.54 12.42 -12.49
N ASP A 259 16.49 12.22 -13.30
CA ASP A 259 16.15 13.15 -14.37
C ASP A 259 15.88 14.57 -13.84
N ALA A 260 15.25 14.69 -12.67
CA ALA A 260 15.06 15.96 -12.00
C ALA A 260 16.40 16.60 -11.61
N GLN A 261 17.35 15.82 -11.11
CA GLN A 261 18.69 16.30 -10.75
C GLN A 261 19.49 16.73 -12.00
N ARG A 262 19.42 15.99 -13.10
CA ARG A 262 20.02 16.37 -14.40
C ARG A 262 19.44 17.69 -14.91
N LEU A 263 18.11 17.83 -14.85
CA LEU A 263 17.43 19.06 -15.28
C LEU A 263 17.78 20.26 -14.40
N ALA A 264 17.90 20.09 -13.10
CA ALA A 264 18.30 21.15 -12.17
C ALA A 264 19.74 21.63 -12.44
N GLN A 265 20.66 20.69 -12.69
CA GLN A 265 22.03 20.98 -13.08
C GLN A 265 22.12 21.75 -14.42
N ALA A 266 21.39 21.28 -15.44
CA ALA A 266 21.33 21.91 -16.75
C ALA A 266 20.80 23.35 -16.68
N ARG A 267 19.93 23.67 -15.72
CA ARG A 267 19.39 25.01 -15.49
C ARG A 267 20.26 25.90 -14.59
N GLY A 268 21.36 25.39 -14.05
CA GLY A 268 22.24 26.14 -13.16
C GLY A 268 21.59 26.59 -11.86
N ILE A 269 20.62 25.82 -11.33
CA ILE A 269 19.90 26.17 -10.10
C ILE A 269 20.86 26.10 -8.91
N ALA A 270 20.94 27.19 -8.13
CA ALA A 270 21.84 27.28 -6.99
C ALA A 270 21.40 26.33 -5.85
N PRO A 271 22.30 25.48 -5.30
CA PRO A 271 22.03 24.62 -4.16
C PRO A 271 22.00 25.43 -2.85
N ASP A 272 21.30 24.88 -1.83
CA ASP A 272 21.24 25.46 -0.49
C ASP A 272 22.58 25.26 0.24
N PRO A 273 23.32 26.35 0.59
CA PRO A 273 24.65 26.28 1.20
C PRO A 273 24.62 25.68 2.62
N VAL A 274 23.51 25.79 3.33
CA VAL A 274 23.35 25.21 4.69
C VAL A 274 23.27 23.70 4.62
N LEU A 275 22.46 23.17 3.70
CA LEU A 275 22.32 21.73 3.50
C LEU A 275 23.59 21.10 2.95
N LEU A 276 24.35 21.81 2.09
CA LEU A 276 25.66 21.36 1.61
C LEU A 276 26.66 21.18 2.78
N ARG A 277 26.75 22.16 3.69
CA ARG A 277 27.63 22.08 4.87
C ARG A 277 27.26 20.93 5.79
N LEU A 278 25.96 20.68 5.99
CA LEU A 278 25.48 19.54 6.79
C LEU A 278 25.82 18.20 6.14
N ALA A 279 25.68 18.09 4.82
CA ALA A 279 26.01 16.88 4.08
C ALA A 279 27.51 16.58 4.03
N ALA A 280 28.37 17.59 4.16
CA ALA A 280 29.82 17.43 4.17
C ALA A 280 30.37 16.70 5.40
N ARG A 281 29.64 16.68 6.53
CA ARG A 281 30.02 15.99 7.76
C ARG A 281 29.82 14.48 7.64
N ARG A 282 30.84 13.75 7.23
CA ARG A 282 30.82 12.27 7.08
C ARG A 282 31.92 11.60 7.89
N PRO A 283 31.68 10.36 8.42
CA PRO A 283 30.44 9.56 8.34
C PRO A 283 29.32 10.16 9.18
N MET A 284 28.08 10.06 8.66
CA MET A 284 26.91 10.63 9.33
C MET A 284 26.27 9.57 10.26
N SER A 285 26.20 9.86 11.57
CA SER A 285 25.48 9.03 12.52
C SER A 285 23.99 8.96 12.20
N PHE A 286 23.26 7.99 12.73
CA PHE A 286 21.82 7.86 12.50
C PHE A 286 21.07 9.14 12.87
N GLY A 287 21.32 9.70 14.06
CA GLY A 287 20.67 10.94 14.51
C GLY A 287 20.97 12.16 13.61
N ASN A 288 22.18 12.27 13.09
CA ASN A 288 22.53 13.34 12.14
C ASN A 288 21.86 13.13 10.78
N ALA A 289 21.66 11.88 10.35
CA ALA A 289 20.93 11.57 9.14
C ALA A 289 19.44 11.93 9.28
N VAL A 290 18.80 11.56 10.39
CA VAL A 290 17.41 11.98 10.69
C VAL A 290 17.31 13.50 10.73
N ARG A 291 18.26 14.18 11.40
CA ARG A 291 18.29 15.65 11.44
C ARG A 291 18.42 16.26 10.05
N TYR A 292 19.25 15.71 9.18
CA TYR A 292 19.37 16.15 7.79
C TYR A 292 18.07 15.97 7.02
N VAL A 293 17.47 14.76 7.09
CA VAL A 293 16.21 14.41 6.44
C VAL A 293 15.08 15.37 6.86
N MET A 294 15.01 15.70 8.15
CA MET A 294 14.01 16.62 8.71
C MET A 294 14.35 18.09 8.49
N ARG A 295 15.56 18.44 8.05
CA ARG A 295 15.94 19.83 7.75
C ARG A 295 15.64 20.23 6.32
N VAL A 296 15.50 19.27 5.41
CA VAL A 296 15.04 19.52 4.03
C VAL A 296 13.54 19.81 4.08
N ARG A 297 13.18 21.09 4.02
CA ARG A 297 11.77 21.54 4.24
C ARG A 297 10.79 20.91 3.26
N THR A 298 11.18 20.78 1.99
CA THR A 298 10.37 20.09 0.98
C THR A 298 10.13 18.63 1.37
N ASN A 299 11.16 17.92 1.87
CA ASN A 299 11.01 16.53 2.30
C ASN A 299 10.03 16.40 3.47
N VAL A 300 10.09 17.30 4.45
CA VAL A 300 9.13 17.32 5.58
C VAL A 300 7.70 17.54 5.06
N ALA A 301 7.51 18.50 4.15
CA ALA A 301 6.19 18.73 3.55
C ALA A 301 5.68 17.49 2.80
N LEU A 302 6.53 16.81 2.01
CA LEU A 302 6.16 15.57 1.31
C LEU A 302 5.81 14.43 2.28
N ILE A 303 6.59 14.24 3.35
CA ILE A 303 6.35 13.21 4.37
C ILE A 303 5.02 13.48 5.11
N VAL A 304 4.82 14.71 5.57
CA VAL A 304 3.60 15.09 6.31
C VAL A 304 2.37 14.98 5.40
N SER A 305 2.48 15.44 4.16
CA SER A 305 1.38 15.34 3.19
C SER A 305 1.00 13.90 2.87
N GLY A 306 1.99 13.04 2.64
CA GLY A 306 1.75 11.61 2.48
C GLY A 306 1.11 10.99 3.73
N ALA A 307 1.61 11.33 4.93
CA ALA A 307 1.03 10.84 6.19
C ALA A 307 -0.43 11.28 6.38
N CYS A 308 -0.78 12.53 6.01
CA CYS A 308 -2.18 13.01 6.04
C CYS A 308 -3.08 12.23 5.07
N GLY A 309 -2.59 11.91 3.87
CA GLY A 309 -3.31 11.09 2.90
C GLY A 309 -3.59 9.69 3.44
N TYR A 310 -2.58 9.00 3.96
CA TYR A 310 -2.73 7.66 4.55
C TYR A 310 -3.54 7.68 5.85
N TYR A 311 -3.44 8.74 6.66
CA TYR A 311 -4.29 8.95 7.82
C TYR A 311 -5.77 8.99 7.43
N PHE A 312 -6.13 9.79 6.44
CA PHE A 312 -7.51 9.90 5.96
C PHE A 312 -7.99 8.58 5.35
N LEU A 313 -7.14 7.92 4.55
CA LEU A 313 -7.44 6.61 3.96
C LEU A 313 -7.75 5.57 5.02
N ALA A 314 -6.94 5.46 6.08
CA ALA A 314 -7.18 4.51 7.18
C ALA A 314 -8.50 4.78 7.92
N GLY A 315 -8.92 6.04 8.04
CA GLY A 315 -10.24 6.41 8.54
C GLY A 315 -11.37 5.94 7.63
N VAL A 316 -11.21 6.11 6.30
CA VAL A 316 -12.16 5.61 5.29
C VAL A 316 -12.23 4.08 5.31
N GLU A 317 -11.11 3.39 5.37
CA GLU A 317 -11.06 1.92 5.44
C GLU A 317 -11.79 1.37 6.69
N THR A 318 -11.68 2.08 7.82
CA THR A 318 -12.30 1.64 9.07
C THR A 318 -13.79 1.97 9.13
N PHE A 319 -14.18 3.19 8.76
CA PHE A 319 -15.54 3.69 8.98
C PHE A 319 -16.33 3.95 7.69
N GLY A 320 -15.75 3.68 6.51
CA GLY A 320 -16.39 3.98 5.22
C GLY A 320 -17.69 3.22 4.98
N VAL A 321 -17.75 1.93 5.34
CA VAL A 321 -18.99 1.12 5.21
C VAL A 321 -20.09 1.69 6.08
N GLU A 322 -19.77 2.01 7.33
CA GLU A 322 -20.72 2.59 8.29
C GLU A 322 -21.19 3.97 7.83
N PHE A 323 -20.27 4.79 7.34
CA PHE A 323 -20.58 6.10 6.78
C PHE A 323 -21.55 5.98 5.60
N VAL A 324 -21.26 5.11 4.62
CA VAL A 324 -22.10 4.92 3.43
C VAL A 324 -23.51 4.45 3.83
N ARG A 325 -23.60 3.50 4.77
CA ARG A 325 -24.88 3.01 5.28
C ARG A 325 -25.68 4.08 6.00
N GLY A 326 -25.03 4.80 6.90
CA GLY A 326 -25.67 5.83 7.71
C GLY A 326 -26.05 7.09 6.94
N GLN A 327 -25.19 7.54 6.02
CA GLN A 327 -25.39 8.76 5.23
C GLN A 327 -26.41 8.57 4.10
N TYR A 328 -26.38 7.43 3.42
CA TYR A 328 -27.19 7.18 2.21
C TYR A 328 -28.32 6.17 2.45
N GLY A 329 -28.48 5.64 3.66
CA GLY A 329 -29.54 4.68 3.97
C GLY A 329 -29.42 3.35 3.22
N THR A 330 -28.21 2.96 2.82
CA THR A 330 -27.98 1.74 2.03
C THR A 330 -27.84 0.50 2.91
N GLY A 331 -28.19 -0.67 2.36
CA GLY A 331 -27.90 -1.96 3.00
C GLY A 331 -26.40 -2.26 2.95
N GLN A 332 -25.96 -3.23 3.78
CA GLN A 332 -24.55 -3.64 3.91
C GLN A 332 -23.93 -4.06 2.57
N VAL A 333 -24.60 -4.93 1.82
CA VAL A 333 -24.13 -5.47 0.54
C VAL A 333 -23.91 -4.36 -0.48
N LEU A 334 -24.85 -3.41 -0.59
CA LEU A 334 -24.72 -2.28 -1.50
C LEU A 334 -23.59 -1.34 -1.06
N ALA A 335 -23.44 -1.08 0.25
CA ALA A 335 -22.35 -0.25 0.77
C ALA A 335 -20.97 -0.87 0.45
N ASN A 336 -20.81 -2.19 0.63
CA ASN A 336 -19.58 -2.90 0.29
C ASN A 336 -19.28 -2.83 -1.22
N PHE A 337 -20.31 -3.01 -2.07
CA PHE A 337 -20.16 -2.90 -3.52
C PHE A 337 -19.78 -1.47 -3.97
N LEU A 338 -20.38 -0.45 -3.38
CA LEU A 338 -20.01 0.95 -3.64
C LEU A 338 -18.55 1.23 -3.25
N LEU A 339 -18.09 0.73 -2.10
CA LEU A 339 -16.69 0.88 -1.70
C LEU A 339 -15.73 0.11 -2.60
N LEU A 340 -16.12 -1.01 -3.17
CA LEU A 340 -15.33 -1.72 -4.18
C LEU A 340 -15.13 -0.85 -5.44
N ILE A 341 -16.19 -0.17 -5.91
CA ILE A 341 -16.08 0.78 -7.03
C ILE A 341 -15.16 1.95 -6.68
N VAL A 342 -15.26 2.47 -5.46
CA VAL A 342 -14.36 3.52 -4.94
C VAL A 342 -12.90 3.04 -4.94
N GLY A 343 -12.67 1.80 -4.51
CA GLY A 343 -11.35 1.16 -4.55
C GLY A 343 -10.78 1.04 -5.97
N ALA A 344 -11.63 0.72 -6.96
CA ALA A 344 -11.21 0.72 -8.37
C ALA A 344 -10.77 2.12 -8.84
N GLY A 345 -11.46 3.18 -8.41
CA GLY A 345 -11.03 4.56 -8.64
C GLY A 345 -9.65 4.85 -8.04
N ALA A 346 -9.40 4.38 -6.83
CA ALA A 346 -8.11 4.52 -6.16
C ALA A 346 -6.97 3.83 -6.94
N VAL A 347 -7.20 2.62 -7.45
CA VAL A 347 -6.23 1.90 -8.31
C VAL A 347 -5.88 2.71 -9.56
N ILE A 348 -6.88 3.25 -10.26
CA ILE A 348 -6.66 4.11 -11.43
C ILE A 348 -5.82 5.33 -11.04
N GLY A 349 -6.08 5.92 -9.87
CA GLY A 349 -5.31 7.04 -9.34
C GLY A 349 -3.83 6.71 -9.18
N VAL A 350 -3.50 5.61 -8.51
CA VAL A 350 -2.10 5.16 -8.34
C VAL A 350 -1.41 4.96 -9.69
N LEU A 351 -2.10 4.31 -10.64
CA LEU A 351 -1.54 4.02 -11.96
C LEU A 351 -1.32 5.27 -12.84
N THR A 352 -2.08 6.32 -12.62
CA THR A 352 -2.02 7.55 -13.44
C THR A 352 -1.18 8.66 -12.82
N GLY A 353 -1.13 8.76 -11.48
CA GLY A 353 -0.46 9.86 -10.78
C GLY A 353 1.05 9.92 -11.03
N GLY A 354 1.74 8.79 -10.97
CA GLY A 354 3.18 8.72 -11.23
C GLY A 354 3.54 9.15 -12.66
N PRO A 355 3.02 8.46 -13.70
CA PRO A 355 3.27 8.83 -15.09
C PRO A 355 2.93 10.29 -15.43
N LEU A 356 1.88 10.86 -14.84
CA LEU A 356 1.54 12.27 -15.03
C LEU A 356 2.62 13.20 -14.47
N GLY A 357 3.14 12.90 -13.27
CA GLY A 357 4.24 13.65 -12.68
C GLY A 357 5.53 13.59 -13.51
N ASP A 358 5.85 12.39 -14.02
CA ASP A 358 7.00 12.16 -14.89
C ASP A 358 6.85 12.87 -16.25
N ALA A 359 5.66 12.82 -16.85
CA ALA A 359 5.38 13.53 -18.10
C ALA A 359 5.56 15.05 -17.99
N LEU A 360 5.16 15.64 -16.85
CA LEU A 360 5.41 17.06 -16.59
C LEU A 360 6.89 17.36 -16.40
N LEU A 361 7.63 16.50 -15.73
CA LEU A 361 9.08 16.62 -15.57
C LEU A 361 9.78 16.56 -16.94
N HIS A 362 9.44 15.61 -17.81
CA HIS A 362 9.98 15.49 -19.16
C HIS A 362 9.63 16.70 -20.05
N ARG A 363 8.50 17.36 -19.79
CA ARG A 363 8.17 18.67 -20.43
C ARG A 363 8.96 19.85 -19.86
N GLY A 364 9.90 19.59 -18.95
CA GLY A 364 10.76 20.58 -18.33
C GLY A 364 10.19 21.26 -17.08
N LEU A 365 9.04 20.84 -16.56
CA LEU A 365 8.49 21.36 -15.30
C LEU A 365 9.14 20.62 -14.12
N LEU A 366 10.23 21.17 -13.59
CA LEU A 366 11.01 20.54 -12.53
C LEU A 366 10.17 20.19 -11.30
N ASN A 367 9.24 21.07 -10.91
CA ASN A 367 8.31 20.86 -9.80
C ASN A 367 7.03 20.07 -10.19
N GLY A 368 6.96 19.49 -11.40
CA GLY A 368 5.78 18.82 -11.94
C GLY A 368 5.24 17.72 -11.03
N ARG A 369 6.12 16.87 -10.46
CA ARG A 369 5.73 15.81 -9.52
C ARG A 369 5.02 16.36 -8.27
N VAL A 370 5.58 17.39 -7.65
CA VAL A 370 5.00 18.01 -6.44
C VAL A 370 3.69 18.74 -6.78
N MET A 371 3.61 19.37 -7.95
CA MET A 371 2.38 20.04 -8.43
C MET A 371 1.23 19.03 -8.67
N VAL A 372 1.52 17.88 -9.30
CA VAL A 372 0.51 16.82 -9.47
C VAL A 372 -0.02 16.38 -8.11
N ALA A 373 0.86 16.14 -7.14
CA ALA A 373 0.45 15.75 -5.79
C ALA A 373 -0.38 16.84 -5.10
N ALA A 374 0.02 18.12 -5.24
CA ALA A 374 -0.70 19.25 -4.64
C ALA A 374 -2.11 19.41 -5.23
N VAL A 375 -2.23 19.35 -6.55
CA VAL A 375 -3.52 19.44 -7.25
C VAL A 375 -4.40 18.23 -6.90
N ALA A 376 -3.83 17.03 -6.86
CA ALA A 376 -4.56 15.82 -6.48
C ALA A 376 -5.09 15.90 -5.04
N SER A 377 -4.27 16.37 -4.09
CA SER A 377 -4.68 16.58 -2.70
C SER A 377 -5.82 17.60 -2.58
N ALA A 378 -5.73 18.73 -3.28
CA ALA A 378 -6.78 19.74 -3.31
C ALA A 378 -8.08 19.22 -3.96
N ALA A 379 -7.95 18.51 -5.08
CA ALA A 379 -9.08 17.91 -5.78
C ALA A 379 -9.81 16.87 -4.92
N THR A 380 -9.06 16.07 -4.13
CA THR A 380 -9.65 15.11 -3.17
C THR A 380 -10.61 15.83 -2.21
N VAL A 381 -10.15 16.91 -1.58
CA VAL A 381 -10.95 17.67 -0.61
C VAL A 381 -12.19 18.28 -1.30
N LEU A 382 -12.01 18.94 -2.44
CA LEU A 382 -13.10 19.58 -3.18
C LEU A 382 -14.17 18.59 -3.64
N LEU A 383 -13.77 17.39 -4.06
CA LEU A 383 -14.69 16.36 -4.53
C LEU A 383 -15.36 15.60 -3.37
N PHE A 384 -14.72 15.50 -2.20
CA PHE A 384 -15.31 14.81 -1.07
C PHE A 384 -16.44 15.63 -0.42
N VAL A 385 -16.37 16.97 -0.46
CA VAL A 385 -17.39 17.86 0.12
C VAL A 385 -18.81 17.60 -0.42
N PRO A 386 -19.08 17.56 -1.75
CA PRO A 386 -20.41 17.24 -2.27
C PRO A 386 -20.94 15.88 -1.81
N ALA A 387 -20.06 14.89 -1.69
CA ALA A 387 -20.43 13.57 -1.21
C ALA A 387 -20.90 13.57 0.25
N LEU A 388 -20.32 14.42 1.10
CA LEU A 388 -20.74 14.58 2.50
C LEU A 388 -22.08 15.33 2.64
N ILE A 389 -22.41 16.18 1.69
CA ILE A 389 -23.65 17.01 1.73
C ILE A 389 -24.84 16.22 1.20
N THR A 390 -24.69 15.47 0.10
CA THR A 390 -25.79 14.70 -0.49
C THR A 390 -26.23 13.53 0.39
N ARG A 391 -27.49 13.14 0.24
CA ARG A 391 -28.09 11.96 0.89
C ARG A 391 -28.36 10.82 -0.09
N SER A 392 -28.07 11.02 -1.38
CA SER A 392 -28.26 10.01 -2.42
C SER A 392 -26.94 9.33 -2.75
N ALA A 393 -26.88 8.00 -2.63
CA ALA A 393 -25.70 7.21 -3.00
C ALA A 393 -25.35 7.37 -4.50
N VAL A 394 -26.34 7.47 -5.36
CA VAL A 394 -26.15 7.60 -6.81
C VAL A 394 -25.45 8.91 -7.16
N THR A 395 -25.86 10.01 -6.53
CA THR A 395 -25.23 11.32 -6.75
C THR A 395 -23.87 11.45 -6.03
N ALA A 396 -23.68 10.76 -4.90
CA ALA A 396 -22.41 10.76 -4.17
C ALA A 396 -21.32 9.95 -4.87
N LEU A 397 -21.68 8.82 -5.49
CA LEU A 397 -20.72 7.84 -6.02
C LEU A 397 -19.67 8.44 -6.97
N PRO A 398 -20.00 9.23 -8.00
CA PRO A 398 -18.98 9.80 -8.88
C PRO A 398 -18.00 10.72 -8.12
N TYR A 399 -18.49 11.49 -7.17
CA TYR A 399 -17.63 12.36 -6.36
C TYR A 399 -16.68 11.56 -5.46
N ILE A 400 -17.16 10.49 -4.81
CA ILE A 400 -16.34 9.64 -3.94
C ILE A 400 -15.30 8.88 -4.77
N VAL A 401 -15.69 8.35 -5.93
CA VAL A 401 -14.77 7.64 -6.85
C VAL A 401 -13.66 8.57 -7.34
N LEU A 402 -14.01 9.78 -7.77
CA LEU A 402 -13.02 10.77 -8.19
C LEU A 402 -12.16 11.25 -7.01
N ALA A 403 -12.74 11.45 -5.83
CA ALA A 403 -11.97 11.79 -4.64
C ALA A 403 -10.97 10.69 -4.28
N ALA A 404 -11.35 9.42 -4.33
CA ALA A 404 -10.47 8.28 -4.09
C ALA A 404 -9.37 8.16 -5.16
N LEU A 405 -9.70 8.43 -6.43
CA LEU A 405 -8.74 8.49 -7.53
C LEU A 405 -7.66 9.53 -7.21
N PHE A 406 -8.05 10.76 -6.89
CA PHE A 406 -7.09 11.84 -6.60
C PHE A 406 -6.32 11.61 -5.30
N LEU A 407 -6.97 11.09 -4.24
CA LEU A 407 -6.31 10.72 -2.99
C LEU A 407 -5.17 9.72 -3.21
N SER A 408 -5.39 8.77 -4.10
CA SER A 408 -4.39 7.75 -4.42
C SER A 408 -3.37 8.23 -5.44
N ALA A 409 -3.75 9.08 -6.38
CA ALA A 409 -2.89 9.64 -7.42
C ALA A 409 -1.76 10.54 -6.87
N GLN A 410 -1.92 11.11 -5.66
CA GLN A 410 -0.88 11.94 -5.05
C GLN A 410 0.35 11.16 -4.60
N ASN A 411 0.22 9.87 -4.22
CA ASN A 411 1.27 9.11 -3.55
C ASN A 411 2.48 8.80 -4.45
N PRO A 412 2.35 8.25 -5.68
CA PRO A 412 3.51 7.93 -6.52
C PRO A 412 4.39 9.15 -6.84
N PRO A 413 3.85 10.32 -7.22
CA PRO A 413 4.68 11.49 -7.46
C PRO A 413 5.33 12.05 -6.19
N ILE A 414 4.71 11.93 -5.00
CA ILE A 414 5.35 12.28 -3.72
C ILE A 414 6.57 11.38 -3.47
N ASP A 415 6.43 10.08 -3.67
CA ASP A 415 7.51 9.12 -3.43
C ASP A 415 8.67 9.34 -4.40
N ALA A 416 8.40 9.59 -5.69
CA ALA A 416 9.41 9.92 -6.67
C ALA A 416 10.12 11.26 -6.36
N ALA A 417 9.36 12.30 -6.02
CA ALA A 417 9.91 13.61 -5.68
C ALA A 417 10.85 13.57 -4.47
N ARG A 418 10.61 12.68 -3.51
CA ARG A 418 11.49 12.50 -2.35
C ARG A 418 12.84 11.91 -2.71
N LEU A 419 12.89 11.00 -3.68
CA LEU A 419 14.16 10.46 -4.18
C LEU A 419 14.99 11.52 -4.90
N ASP A 420 14.35 12.46 -5.58
CA ASP A 420 15.02 13.55 -6.28
C ASP A 420 15.76 14.53 -5.33
N ILE A 421 15.17 14.79 -4.14
CA ILE A 421 15.69 15.78 -3.18
C ILE A 421 16.61 15.16 -2.12
N MET A 422 16.81 13.84 -2.14
CA MET A 422 17.68 13.14 -1.20
C MET A 422 18.89 12.53 -1.92
N PRO A 423 20.10 12.65 -1.34
CA PRO A 423 21.26 11.92 -1.82
C PRO A 423 21.02 10.40 -1.72
N SER A 424 21.42 9.62 -2.72
CA SER A 424 21.17 8.19 -2.82
C SER A 424 21.61 7.38 -1.59
N TRP A 425 22.72 7.77 -0.96
CA TRP A 425 23.22 7.11 0.26
C TRP A 425 22.36 7.36 1.51
N LEU A 426 21.38 8.28 1.46
CA LEU A 426 20.41 8.55 2.53
C LEU A 426 19.02 7.96 2.25
N TRP A 427 18.74 7.41 1.08
CA TRP A 427 17.42 6.96 0.69
C TRP A 427 16.81 5.98 1.70
N GLY A 428 17.57 4.96 2.13
CA GLY A 428 17.05 3.99 3.11
C GLY A 428 16.70 4.62 4.46
N ARG A 429 17.52 5.58 4.94
CA ARG A 429 17.24 6.27 6.23
C ARG A 429 16.07 7.24 6.10
N ALA A 430 15.98 7.95 4.97
CA ALA A 430 14.86 8.85 4.67
C ALA A 430 13.54 8.07 4.54
N GLU A 431 13.59 6.88 3.93
CA GLU A 431 12.45 5.98 3.83
C GLU A 431 12.02 5.44 5.21
N GLY A 432 12.97 5.08 6.06
CA GLY A 432 12.67 4.67 7.44
C GLY A 432 11.95 5.76 8.24
N VAL A 433 12.39 7.01 8.15
CA VAL A 433 11.72 8.16 8.79
C VAL A 433 10.30 8.35 8.24
N ARG A 434 10.13 8.29 6.91
CA ARG A 434 8.83 8.38 6.28
C ARG A 434 7.87 7.28 6.77
N ASN A 435 8.33 6.04 6.70
CA ASN A 435 7.51 4.90 7.09
C ASN A 435 7.07 4.98 8.55
N PHE A 436 7.97 5.40 9.43
CA PHE A 436 7.63 5.60 10.84
C PHE A 436 6.51 6.62 11.02
N ILE A 437 6.61 7.80 10.38
CA ILE A 437 5.60 8.86 10.48
C ILE A 437 4.29 8.42 9.82
N ARG A 438 4.35 7.79 8.64
CA ARG A 438 3.19 7.28 7.91
C ARG A 438 2.44 6.22 8.71
N THR A 439 3.15 5.21 9.20
CA THR A 439 2.53 4.11 9.97
C THR A 439 1.96 4.61 11.29
N GLY A 440 2.64 5.56 11.94
CA GLY A 440 2.10 6.23 13.13
C GLY A 440 0.79 6.97 12.84
N ALA A 441 0.73 7.71 11.73
CA ALA A 441 -0.49 8.40 11.32
C ALA A 441 -1.62 7.43 10.98
N GLN A 442 -1.33 6.35 10.26
CA GLN A 442 -2.29 5.29 9.94
C GLN A 442 -2.85 4.61 11.21
N ALA A 443 -1.98 4.29 12.17
CA ALA A 443 -2.40 3.65 13.42
C ALA A 443 -3.25 4.57 14.30
N LEU A 444 -2.97 5.88 14.30
CA LEU A 444 -3.73 6.87 15.08
C LEU A 444 -5.10 7.19 14.45
N ALA A 445 -5.25 7.09 13.13
CA ALA A 445 -6.45 7.52 12.42
C ALA A 445 -7.73 6.85 12.91
N PRO A 446 -7.85 5.51 13.00
CA PRO A 446 -9.09 4.87 13.44
C PRO A 446 -9.50 5.28 14.85
N VAL A 447 -8.53 5.44 15.76
CA VAL A 447 -8.82 5.89 17.13
C VAL A 447 -9.34 7.32 17.15
N LEU A 448 -8.65 8.23 16.44
CA LEU A 448 -9.06 9.63 16.40
C LEU A 448 -10.43 9.81 15.71
N PHE A 449 -10.69 9.11 14.62
CA PHE A 449 -12.02 9.08 14.00
C PHE A 449 -13.08 8.57 14.97
N GLY A 450 -12.81 7.48 15.69
CA GLY A 450 -13.72 6.91 16.68
C GLY A 450 -13.99 7.84 17.84
N VAL A 451 -12.95 8.42 18.45
CA VAL A 451 -13.05 9.37 19.56
C VAL A 451 -13.83 10.62 19.16
N VAL A 452 -13.47 11.24 18.04
CA VAL A 452 -14.15 12.44 17.55
C VAL A 452 -15.60 12.14 17.18
N SER A 453 -15.88 11.01 16.53
CA SER A 453 -17.24 10.61 16.22
C SER A 453 -18.08 10.42 17.48
N GLN A 454 -17.55 9.73 18.48
CA GLN A 454 -18.30 9.32 19.67
C GLN A 454 -18.43 10.44 20.71
N TYR A 455 -17.32 11.11 21.05
CA TYR A 455 -17.29 12.05 22.18
C TYR A 455 -17.45 13.51 21.77
N VAL A 456 -17.09 13.89 20.52
CA VAL A 456 -17.25 15.27 20.05
C VAL A 456 -18.60 15.46 19.37
N PHE A 457 -19.02 14.50 18.54
CA PHE A 457 -20.24 14.61 17.73
C PHE A 457 -21.37 13.65 18.17
N GLY A 458 -21.27 13.00 19.33
CA GLY A 458 -22.34 12.20 19.93
C GLY A 458 -22.60 10.85 19.25
N GLY A 459 -21.72 10.38 18.38
CA GLY A 459 -21.81 9.07 17.71
C GLY A 459 -22.88 9.02 16.62
N GLY A 460 -23.16 7.77 16.15
CA GLY A 460 -24.14 7.53 15.08
C GLY A 460 -23.70 8.04 13.71
N SER A 461 -24.63 8.05 12.75
CA SER A 461 -24.36 8.45 11.38
C SER A 461 -24.05 9.94 11.22
N SER A 462 -24.72 10.81 11.99
CA SER A 462 -24.47 12.25 11.97
C SER A 462 -23.11 12.59 12.61
N GLY A 463 -22.75 11.93 13.71
CA GLY A 463 -21.46 12.09 14.35
C GLY A 463 -20.32 11.68 13.42
N LEU A 464 -20.46 10.57 12.72
CA LEU A 464 -19.48 10.08 11.76
C LEU A 464 -19.33 11.02 10.55
N ARG A 465 -20.43 11.57 10.05
CA ARG A 465 -20.41 12.58 8.97
C ARG A 465 -19.58 13.80 9.34
N TRP A 466 -19.81 14.40 10.51
CA TRP A 466 -19.05 15.57 10.97
C TRP A 466 -17.59 15.22 11.25
N THR A 467 -17.33 14.00 11.71
CA THR A 467 -15.98 13.50 11.86
C THR A 467 -15.23 13.51 10.52
N PHE A 468 -15.82 12.99 9.44
CA PHE A 468 -15.20 13.04 8.11
C PHE A 468 -14.92 14.48 7.66
N VAL A 469 -15.82 15.44 7.94
CA VAL A 469 -15.60 16.85 7.63
C VAL A 469 -14.37 17.40 8.36
N VAL A 470 -14.27 17.17 9.67
CA VAL A 470 -13.14 17.65 10.48
C VAL A 470 -11.84 16.96 10.09
N MET A 471 -11.88 15.66 9.82
CA MET A 471 -10.70 14.88 9.44
C MET A 471 -10.19 15.17 8.03
N MET A 472 -10.90 15.95 7.22
CA MET A 472 -10.37 16.53 5.98
C MET A 472 -9.45 17.74 6.21
N LEU A 473 -9.45 18.36 7.42
CA LEU A 473 -8.56 19.50 7.70
C LEU A 473 -7.07 19.19 7.52
N PRO A 474 -6.52 18.05 8.04
CA PRO A 474 -5.15 17.65 7.76
C PRO A 474 -4.87 17.47 6.27
N LEU A 475 -5.82 16.92 5.53
CA LEU A 475 -5.70 16.73 4.08
C LEU A 475 -5.72 18.06 3.31
N SER A 476 -6.54 19.02 3.77
CA SER A 476 -6.54 20.39 3.23
C SER A 476 -5.23 21.11 3.49
N ALA A 477 -4.69 21.00 4.71
CA ALA A 477 -3.38 21.53 5.05
C ALA A 477 -2.25 20.90 4.21
N SER A 478 -2.36 19.59 3.93
CA SER A 478 -1.44 18.87 3.05
C SER A 478 -1.35 19.53 1.65
N ALA A 479 -2.47 19.88 1.03
CA ALA A 479 -2.48 20.55 -0.26
C ALA A 479 -1.72 21.89 -0.20
N VAL A 480 -1.96 22.69 0.84
CA VAL A 480 -1.25 23.98 1.05
C VAL A 480 0.25 23.77 1.22
N PHE A 481 0.66 22.78 2.02
CA PHE A 481 2.08 22.46 2.23
C PHE A 481 2.75 21.98 0.94
N LEU A 482 2.08 21.19 0.10
CA LEU A 482 2.60 20.76 -1.19
C LEU A 482 2.75 21.94 -2.16
N PHE A 483 1.77 22.83 -2.25
CA PHE A 483 1.89 24.04 -3.07
C PHE A 483 3.04 24.95 -2.58
N ALA A 484 3.22 25.11 -1.28
CA ALA A 484 4.33 25.85 -0.72
C ALA A 484 5.69 25.16 -0.99
N ALA A 485 5.75 23.84 -0.86
CA ALA A 485 6.93 23.03 -1.12
C ALA A 485 7.35 23.07 -2.59
N SER A 486 6.40 23.13 -3.53
CA SER A 486 6.70 23.18 -4.97
C SER A 486 7.60 24.35 -5.38
N ARG A 487 7.57 25.46 -4.64
CA ARG A 487 8.42 26.63 -4.89
C ARG A 487 9.89 26.39 -4.50
N ARG A 488 10.14 25.57 -3.47
CA ARG A 488 11.50 25.28 -2.96
C ARG A 488 12.09 24.00 -3.54
N TYR A 489 11.26 23.14 -4.06
CA TYR A 489 11.65 21.84 -4.61
C TYR A 489 12.83 21.93 -5.60
N PRO A 490 12.89 22.89 -6.55
CA PRO A 490 14.03 23.00 -7.47
C PRO A 490 15.38 23.20 -6.78
N ALA A 491 15.43 24.02 -5.73
CA ALA A 491 16.66 24.29 -4.98
C ALA A 491 17.09 23.04 -4.16
N ASP A 492 16.14 22.30 -3.58
CA ASP A 492 16.43 21.06 -2.84
C ASP A 492 16.92 19.96 -3.79
N VAL A 493 16.37 19.85 -5.02
CA VAL A 493 16.87 18.95 -6.07
C VAL A 493 18.30 19.29 -6.47
N ALA A 494 18.59 20.58 -6.71
CA ALA A 494 19.94 21.06 -7.03
C ALA A 494 20.93 20.76 -5.90
N THR A 495 20.48 20.89 -4.64
CA THR A 495 21.30 20.57 -3.47
C THR A 495 21.64 19.07 -3.40
N ALA A 496 20.67 18.19 -3.63
CA ALA A 496 20.90 16.74 -3.67
C ALA A 496 21.88 16.36 -4.79
N ALA A 497 21.74 16.97 -5.97
CA ALA A 497 22.65 16.80 -7.10
C ALA A 497 24.08 17.26 -6.77
N ALA A 498 24.24 18.42 -6.15
CA ALA A 498 25.55 18.97 -5.76
C ALA A 498 26.25 18.12 -4.69
N VAL A 499 25.50 17.56 -3.73
CA VAL A 499 26.02 16.62 -2.70
C VAL A 499 26.49 15.29 -3.31
N ALA A 500 25.88 14.86 -4.42
CA ALA A 500 26.27 13.64 -5.14
C ALA A 500 27.53 13.84 -6.03
N ALA A 501 27.72 15.04 -6.62
CA ALA A 501 28.75 15.35 -7.61
C ALA A 501 30.22 15.16 -7.16
N PRO A 502 30.67 15.47 -5.92
CA PRO A 502 32.08 15.32 -5.51
C PRO A 502 32.60 13.89 -5.53
N ARG A 503 31.74 12.89 -5.51
CA ARG A 503 32.14 11.48 -5.58
C ARG A 503 32.53 11.05 -6.99
N LEU A 504 31.87 11.59 -8.01
CA LEU A 504 32.20 11.30 -9.41
C LEU A 504 33.58 11.87 -9.79
N ARG A 505 33.94 13.05 -9.30
CA ARG A 505 35.26 13.66 -9.56
C ARG A 505 36.44 12.95 -8.87
N ARG A 506 36.22 12.34 -7.68
CA ARG A 506 37.27 11.56 -6.98
C ARG A 506 37.41 10.15 -7.53
N ALA A 507 36.36 9.54 -8.04
CA ALA A 507 36.41 8.22 -8.68
C ALA A 507 37.00 8.28 -10.10
N SER A 508 36.98 9.43 -10.79
CA SER A 508 37.65 9.64 -12.08
C SER A 508 39.07 10.15 -11.95
N ALA A 509 39.55 10.48 -10.74
CA ALA A 509 40.90 10.96 -10.45
C ALA A 509 41.80 9.93 -9.75
N SER A 510 41.22 8.70 -9.45
CA SER A 510 41.92 7.51 -9.01
C SER A 510 41.86 6.43 -10.09
#